data_f89b932214890319830c95fcf255a99c
#
_entry.id   f89b932214890319830c95fcf255a99c
#
_cell.length_a   1.000
_cell.length_b   1.000
_cell.length_c   1.000
_cell.angle_alpha   90.00
_cell.angle_beta   90.00
_cell.angle_gamma   90.00
#
_symmetry.space_group_name_H-M   'P 1'
#
loop_
_entity.id
_entity.type
_entity.pdbx_description
1 polymer ?
#
loop_
_entity_poly.entity_id
_entity_poly.type
_entity_poly.pdbx_seq_one_letter_code
_entity_poly.pdbx_strand_id
1 'polypeptide(L)'
;MPVTTEPVITPEEVDRFRSDGFLIIRGALNPDEARHYAELIRNLLPGDLRIPEHWQAFDGRLKPFQAPGVQAFDGPDFIPLFQNERLYAVMTQLLGSERLLVRDGSLAITLRNDAKRAGELSQRLHLDPAVPEDVDDFLFTPEEIEIGGCFYFTDVEPGGGGIHVVPGGHRFVEQNARGVPASRQLHDKWRDIPGLETVEVTGSAGDFVLMHHLMPHAASHNRNPTTRVAQFLRYSRDDAPWGLGERPGDRPGANGFGPAQLAAMTPLGRRLLGVDPW
;
A
#
# COMPACT_ATOMS: atom_id res chain seq x y z
N MET A 1 -0.53 17.18 21.76
CA MET A 1 -1.17 16.31 22.76
C MET A 1 -0.18 15.22 23.10
N PRO A 2 -0.02 14.76 24.35
CA PRO A 2 0.85 13.64 24.62
C PRO A 2 0.30 12.42 23.90
N VAL A 3 1.16 11.77 23.12
CA VAL A 3 0.88 10.47 22.51
C VAL A 3 0.53 9.51 23.64
N THR A 4 -0.58 8.84 23.54
CA THR A 4 -1.00 7.81 24.50
C THR A 4 0.13 6.81 24.66
N THR A 5 0.56 6.57 25.87
CA THR A 5 1.68 5.67 26.20
C THR A 5 1.35 4.19 26.05
N GLU A 6 0.15 3.83 25.61
CA GLU A 6 -0.23 2.46 25.37
C GLU A 6 0.05 2.08 23.90
N PRO A 7 0.70 0.94 23.66
CA PRO A 7 0.98 0.45 22.32
C PRO A 7 -0.34 0.19 21.56
N VAL A 8 -0.38 0.64 20.30
CA VAL A 8 -1.58 0.50 19.43
C VAL A 8 -1.71 -0.93 18.89
N ILE A 9 -0.57 -1.62 18.73
CA ILE A 9 -0.49 -3.05 18.43
C ILE A 9 0.31 -3.75 19.52
N THR A 10 -0.05 -5.03 19.77
CA THR A 10 0.56 -5.80 20.85
C THR A 10 2.00 -6.22 20.51
N PRO A 11 2.83 -6.57 21.53
CA PRO A 11 4.16 -7.12 21.27
C PRO A 11 4.12 -8.34 20.35
N GLU A 12 3.13 -9.22 20.51
CA GLU A 12 2.95 -10.42 19.68
C GLU A 12 2.63 -10.06 18.21
N GLU A 13 1.90 -8.97 17.96
CA GLU A 13 1.65 -8.45 16.62
C GLU A 13 2.92 -7.86 16.00
N VAL A 14 3.73 -7.14 16.78
CA VAL A 14 5.05 -6.67 16.35
C VAL A 14 5.96 -7.84 15.98
N ASP A 15 6.03 -8.87 16.84
CA ASP A 15 6.84 -10.06 16.60
C ASP A 15 6.36 -10.82 15.36
N ARG A 16 5.05 -10.90 15.16
CA ARG A 16 4.45 -11.50 13.95
C ARG A 16 4.82 -10.69 12.71
N PHE A 17 4.71 -9.37 12.74
CA PHE A 17 5.13 -8.54 11.63
C PHE A 17 6.61 -8.77 11.27
N ARG A 18 7.49 -8.80 12.27
CA ARG A 18 8.92 -9.08 12.08
C ARG A 18 9.20 -10.48 11.56
N SER A 19 8.38 -11.45 11.96
CA SER A 19 8.50 -12.85 11.52
C SER A 19 7.99 -13.03 10.10
N ASP A 20 6.78 -12.58 9.84
CA ASP A 20 6.04 -12.90 8.62
C ASP A 20 6.20 -11.80 7.54
N GLY A 21 6.54 -10.57 7.96
CA GLY A 21 6.73 -9.42 7.08
C GLY A 21 5.43 -8.73 6.66
N PHE A 22 4.29 -9.12 7.22
CA PHE A 22 3.00 -8.47 7.01
C PHE A 22 2.12 -8.56 8.24
N LEU A 23 1.12 -7.67 8.31
CA LEU A 23 0.12 -7.65 9.37
C LEU A 23 -1.18 -7.05 8.83
N ILE A 24 -2.31 -7.42 9.43
CA ILE A 24 -3.61 -6.83 9.13
C ILE A 24 -4.06 -5.99 10.30
N ILE A 25 -4.17 -4.69 10.08
CA ILE A 25 -4.73 -3.75 11.07
C ILE A 25 -6.24 -3.73 10.88
N ARG A 26 -6.92 -4.44 11.76
CA ARG A 26 -8.37 -4.58 11.70
C ARG A 26 -9.08 -3.27 12.02
N GLY A 27 -10.05 -2.89 11.18
CA GLY A 27 -10.86 -1.69 11.39
C GLY A 27 -10.03 -0.40 11.43
N ALA A 28 -9.03 -0.25 10.56
CA ALA A 28 -8.31 1.00 10.39
C ALA A 28 -9.22 2.15 9.93
N LEU A 29 -10.30 1.80 9.25
CA LEU A 29 -11.48 2.64 8.99
C LEU A 29 -12.71 1.92 9.56
N ASN A 30 -13.72 2.69 9.93
CA ASN A 30 -15.00 2.10 10.22
C ASN A 30 -15.76 1.68 8.93
N PRO A 31 -16.79 0.82 9.00
CA PRO A 31 -17.49 0.33 7.82
C PRO A 31 -18.14 1.40 6.94
N ASP A 32 -18.59 2.51 7.52
CA ASP A 32 -19.21 3.61 6.76
C ASP A 32 -18.16 4.43 6.00
N GLU A 33 -17.00 4.68 6.62
CA GLU A 33 -15.85 5.28 5.96
C GLU A 33 -15.37 4.41 4.79
N ALA A 34 -15.20 3.12 5.01
CA ALA A 34 -14.78 2.21 3.95
C ALA A 34 -15.76 2.21 2.76
N ARG A 35 -17.07 2.18 3.05
CA ARG A 35 -18.11 2.27 2.02
C ARG A 35 -18.04 3.59 1.26
N HIS A 36 -17.88 4.69 1.97
CA HIS A 36 -17.75 6.03 1.37
C HIS A 36 -16.58 6.06 0.36
N TYR A 37 -15.40 5.58 0.73
CA TYR A 37 -14.25 5.54 -0.18
C TYR A 37 -14.45 4.56 -1.33
N ALA A 38 -15.07 3.43 -1.12
CA ALA A 38 -15.42 2.51 -2.21
C ALA A 38 -16.31 3.18 -3.26
N GLU A 39 -17.29 3.98 -2.82
CA GLU A 39 -18.20 4.72 -3.70
C GLU A 39 -17.48 5.85 -4.43
N LEU A 40 -16.64 6.63 -3.73
CA LEU A 40 -15.82 7.66 -4.38
C LEU A 40 -14.97 7.07 -5.51
N ILE A 41 -14.29 5.96 -5.23
CA ILE A 41 -13.44 5.29 -6.22
C ILE A 41 -14.25 4.77 -7.39
N ARG A 42 -15.40 4.14 -7.15
CA ARG A 42 -16.28 3.65 -8.23
C ARG A 42 -16.79 4.78 -9.12
N ASN A 43 -17.03 5.94 -8.55
CA ASN A 43 -17.50 7.12 -9.30
C ASN A 43 -16.45 7.69 -10.26
N LEU A 44 -15.17 7.31 -10.09
CA LEU A 44 -14.10 7.66 -11.03
C LEU A 44 -14.09 6.77 -12.27
N LEU A 45 -14.82 5.65 -12.25
CA LEU A 45 -14.90 4.75 -13.40
C LEU A 45 -15.69 5.39 -14.53
N PRO A 46 -15.30 5.17 -15.80
CA PRO A 46 -16.15 5.47 -16.95
C PRO A 46 -17.52 4.80 -16.80
N GLY A 47 -18.56 5.43 -17.35
CA GLY A 47 -19.93 4.98 -17.15
C GLY A 47 -20.20 3.51 -17.56
N ASP A 48 -19.54 3.04 -18.61
CA ASP A 48 -19.62 1.68 -19.11
C ASP A 48 -18.94 0.66 -18.19
N LEU A 49 -17.89 1.05 -17.45
CA LEU A 49 -17.19 0.21 -16.50
C LEU A 49 -17.96 -0.04 -15.20
N ARG A 50 -19.04 0.65 -14.99
CA ARG A 50 -19.97 0.41 -13.87
C ARG A 50 -20.93 -0.74 -14.16
N ILE A 51 -20.93 -1.26 -15.36
CA ILE A 51 -21.77 -2.37 -15.81
C ILE A 51 -20.96 -3.65 -15.61
N PRO A 52 -21.38 -4.59 -14.73
CA PRO A 52 -20.63 -5.80 -14.42
C PRO A 52 -20.27 -6.64 -15.65
N GLU A 53 -21.13 -6.64 -16.66
CA GLU A 53 -20.92 -7.37 -17.92
C GLU A 53 -19.70 -6.87 -18.71
N HIS A 54 -19.31 -5.60 -18.50
CA HIS A 54 -18.12 -5.01 -19.13
C HIS A 54 -16.83 -5.27 -18.35
N TRP A 55 -16.91 -5.76 -17.12
CA TRP A 55 -15.73 -5.97 -16.27
C TRP A 55 -14.75 -6.99 -16.81
N GLN A 56 -15.21 -7.97 -17.59
CA GLN A 56 -14.35 -9.00 -18.19
C GLN A 56 -13.35 -8.42 -19.20
N ALA A 57 -13.63 -7.24 -19.75
CA ALA A 57 -12.73 -6.58 -20.69
C ALA A 57 -11.42 -6.05 -20.03
N PHE A 58 -11.31 -6.09 -18.69
CA PHE A 58 -10.23 -5.46 -17.95
C PHE A 58 -9.29 -6.44 -17.25
N ASP A 59 -9.13 -7.63 -17.73
CA ASP A 59 -8.24 -8.65 -17.13
C ASP A 59 -8.34 -8.76 -15.59
N GLY A 60 -9.51 -8.46 -15.05
CA GLY A 60 -9.83 -8.51 -13.63
C GLY A 60 -9.28 -7.37 -12.76
N ARG A 61 -8.49 -6.44 -13.29
CA ARG A 61 -7.88 -5.33 -12.54
C ARG A 61 -8.01 -4.02 -13.29
N LEU A 62 -8.42 -2.98 -12.57
CA LEU A 62 -8.48 -1.61 -13.04
C LEU A 62 -7.69 -0.68 -12.13
N LYS A 63 -6.91 0.21 -12.73
CA LYS A 63 -6.24 1.33 -12.06
C LYS A 63 -6.83 2.64 -12.63
N PRO A 64 -7.85 3.22 -12.00
CA PRO A 64 -8.58 4.35 -12.58
C PRO A 64 -7.75 5.63 -12.78
N PHE A 65 -6.59 5.73 -12.13
CA PHE A 65 -5.75 6.96 -12.19
C PHE A 65 -4.72 7.00 -13.29
N GLN A 66 -4.61 6.00 -14.09
CA GLN A 66 -3.76 6.07 -15.29
C GLN A 66 -4.41 6.86 -16.43
N ALA A 67 -5.64 7.36 -16.21
CA ALA A 67 -6.26 8.30 -17.15
C ALA A 67 -5.59 9.67 -17.00
N PRO A 68 -5.17 10.31 -18.11
CA PRO A 68 -4.59 11.65 -18.06
C PRO A 68 -5.49 12.65 -17.34
N GLY A 69 -4.95 13.36 -16.36
CA GLY A 69 -5.65 14.42 -15.63
C GLY A 69 -6.44 13.98 -14.38
N VAL A 70 -6.43 12.69 -14.02
CA VAL A 70 -7.07 12.22 -12.79
C VAL A 70 -6.00 12.03 -11.69
N GLN A 71 -5.92 13.00 -10.79
CA GLN A 71 -5.08 12.95 -9.57
C GLN A 71 -5.94 12.51 -8.38
N ALA A 72 -6.62 11.41 -8.50
CA ALA A 72 -7.68 11.09 -7.56
C ALA A 72 -7.18 10.53 -6.24
N PHE A 73 -5.98 9.95 -6.19
CA PHE A 73 -5.43 9.38 -4.96
C PHE A 73 -4.92 10.45 -3.96
N ASP A 74 -4.64 11.64 -4.42
CA ASP A 74 -4.29 12.81 -3.61
C ASP A 74 -5.35 13.93 -3.68
N GLY A 75 -6.51 13.65 -4.23
CA GLY A 75 -7.65 14.57 -4.24
C GLY A 75 -8.07 14.93 -2.81
N PRO A 76 -8.70 16.10 -2.59
CA PRO A 76 -9.07 16.57 -1.26
C PRO A 76 -9.92 15.55 -0.47
N ASP A 77 -10.75 14.78 -1.15
CA ASP A 77 -11.58 13.75 -0.54
C ASP A 77 -10.79 12.54 -0.03
N PHE A 78 -9.56 12.33 -0.52
CA PHE A 78 -8.67 11.23 -0.12
C PHE A 78 -7.60 11.64 0.89
N ILE A 79 -7.38 12.94 1.10
CA ILE A 79 -6.39 13.44 2.08
C ILE A 79 -6.61 12.82 3.47
N PRO A 80 -7.84 12.62 3.99
CA PRO A 80 -8.05 12.01 5.29
C PRO A 80 -7.42 10.61 5.44
N LEU A 81 -7.29 9.84 4.35
CA LEU A 81 -6.64 8.51 4.40
C LEU A 81 -5.14 8.60 4.72
N PHE A 82 -4.45 9.63 4.19
CA PHE A 82 -3.03 9.83 4.42
C PHE A 82 -2.70 10.28 5.83
N GLN A 83 -3.67 10.85 6.54
CA GLN A 83 -3.53 11.37 7.89
C GLN A 83 -4.29 10.55 8.93
N ASN A 84 -4.56 9.26 8.63
CA ASN A 84 -5.22 8.35 9.55
C ASN A 84 -4.36 8.17 10.82
N GLU A 85 -4.86 8.69 11.95
CA GLU A 85 -4.11 8.72 13.21
C GLU A 85 -3.79 7.32 13.75
N ARG A 86 -4.68 6.35 13.52
CA ARG A 86 -4.45 4.97 13.94
C ARG A 86 -3.32 4.32 13.17
N LEU A 87 -3.29 4.50 11.84
CA LEU A 87 -2.18 4.01 11.03
C LEU A 87 -0.88 4.72 11.38
N TYR A 88 -0.92 6.04 11.57
CA TYR A 88 0.26 6.79 12.00
C TYR A 88 0.84 6.21 13.30
N ALA A 89 0.00 5.94 14.31
CA ALA A 89 0.46 5.37 15.58
C ALA A 89 1.03 3.95 15.41
N VAL A 90 0.41 3.09 14.59
CA VAL A 90 0.96 1.76 14.24
C VAL A 90 2.32 1.89 13.55
N MET A 91 2.42 2.77 12.54
CA MET A 91 3.66 2.97 11.79
C MET A 91 4.76 3.56 12.67
N THR A 92 4.43 4.49 13.57
CA THR A 92 5.38 5.02 14.57
C THR A 92 5.94 3.91 15.44
N GLN A 93 5.09 2.98 15.90
CA GLN A 93 5.51 1.86 16.74
C GLN A 93 6.41 0.88 15.97
N LEU A 94 6.08 0.56 14.72
CA LEU A 94 6.85 -0.38 13.89
C LEU A 94 8.16 0.21 13.37
N LEU A 95 8.12 1.46 12.89
CA LEU A 95 9.28 2.16 12.31
C LEU A 95 10.19 2.78 13.38
N GLY A 96 9.74 2.84 14.64
CA GLY A 96 10.52 3.39 15.76
C GLY A 96 10.78 4.90 15.63
N SER A 97 9.93 5.63 14.91
CA SER A 97 10.07 7.08 14.69
C SER A 97 8.70 7.74 14.62
N GLU A 98 8.57 8.90 15.27
CA GLU A 98 7.41 9.77 15.10
C GLU A 98 7.50 10.62 13.82
N ARG A 99 8.70 10.77 13.28
CA ARG A 99 8.96 11.56 12.09
C ARG A 99 8.79 10.69 10.86
N LEU A 100 7.56 10.66 10.34
CA LEU A 100 7.19 9.84 9.21
C LEU A 100 6.75 10.71 8.02
N LEU A 101 6.99 10.18 6.83
CA LEU A 101 6.43 10.68 5.59
C LEU A 101 5.49 9.62 5.03
N VAL A 102 4.35 10.05 4.51
CA VAL A 102 3.42 9.18 3.80
C VAL A 102 3.48 9.51 2.31
N ARG A 103 3.45 8.44 1.51
CA ARG A 103 3.39 8.57 0.06
C ARG A 103 2.09 8.01 -0.45
N ASP A 104 1.72 8.58 -1.59
CA ASP A 104 0.65 8.07 -2.39
C ASP A 104 0.94 6.66 -2.91
N GLY A 105 -0.07 5.85 -2.86
CA GLY A 105 -0.12 4.58 -3.55
C GLY A 105 -1.16 4.61 -4.65
N SER A 106 -1.19 3.58 -5.44
CA SER A 106 -2.19 3.40 -6.48
C SER A 106 -3.54 3.03 -5.88
N LEU A 107 -4.61 3.55 -6.44
CA LEU A 107 -5.92 2.94 -6.28
C LEU A 107 -6.02 1.71 -7.20
N ALA A 108 -6.56 0.63 -6.68
CA ALA A 108 -6.72 -0.60 -7.43
C ALA A 108 -8.13 -1.16 -7.25
N ILE A 109 -8.78 -1.38 -8.38
CA ILE A 109 -10.07 -2.05 -8.46
C ILE A 109 -9.83 -3.39 -9.13
N THR A 110 -10.12 -4.48 -8.43
CA THR A 110 -9.99 -5.83 -8.99
C THR A 110 -11.38 -6.38 -9.26
N LEU A 111 -11.74 -6.35 -10.53
CA LEU A 111 -13.02 -6.82 -11.02
C LEU A 111 -13.07 -8.35 -11.05
N ARG A 112 -14.28 -8.92 -11.00
CA ARG A 112 -14.47 -10.34 -11.21
C ARG A 112 -14.01 -10.76 -12.62
N ASN A 113 -13.25 -11.84 -12.69
CA ASN A 113 -12.80 -12.42 -13.95
C ASN A 113 -13.05 -13.93 -13.97
N ASP A 114 -14.11 -14.33 -14.67
CA ASP A 114 -14.55 -15.73 -14.74
C ASP A 114 -13.63 -16.62 -15.60
N ALA A 115 -12.76 -16.04 -16.40
CA ALA A 115 -11.79 -16.77 -17.21
C ALA A 115 -10.56 -17.23 -16.42
N LYS A 116 -10.36 -16.75 -15.20
CA LYS A 116 -9.20 -17.05 -14.35
C LYS A 116 -9.56 -17.94 -13.17
N ARG A 117 -8.57 -18.54 -12.52
CA ARG A 117 -8.77 -19.34 -11.31
C ARG A 117 -8.73 -18.47 -10.07
N ALA A 118 -9.44 -18.89 -9.03
CA ALA A 118 -9.35 -18.23 -7.72
C ALA A 118 -7.92 -18.29 -7.19
N GLY A 119 -7.40 -17.17 -6.68
CA GLY A 119 -6.03 -17.06 -6.16
C GLY A 119 -4.92 -17.16 -7.22
N GLU A 120 -5.25 -17.24 -8.52
CA GLU A 120 -4.25 -17.14 -9.58
C GLU A 120 -3.65 -15.73 -9.57
N LEU A 121 -2.33 -15.64 -9.53
CA LEU A 121 -1.64 -14.35 -9.54
C LEU A 121 -1.86 -13.63 -10.86
N SER A 122 -2.24 -12.36 -10.81
CA SER A 122 -2.43 -11.52 -12.00
C SER A 122 -1.13 -10.84 -12.46
N GLN A 123 -0.10 -10.92 -11.66
CA GLN A 123 1.24 -10.43 -11.96
C GLN A 123 2.28 -11.28 -11.22
N ARG A 124 3.54 -11.13 -11.59
CA ARG A 124 4.64 -11.83 -10.92
C ARG A 124 4.90 -11.25 -9.54
N LEU A 125 5.47 -12.06 -8.65
CA LEU A 125 6.01 -11.56 -7.38
C LEU A 125 7.04 -10.48 -7.66
N HIS A 126 6.92 -9.38 -6.93
CA HIS A 126 7.79 -8.21 -7.04
C HIS A 126 7.94 -7.54 -5.68
N LEU A 127 8.89 -6.63 -5.61
CA LEU A 127 9.06 -5.71 -4.50
C LEU A 127 8.60 -4.32 -4.99
N ASP A 128 8.14 -3.51 -4.07
CA ASP A 128 7.72 -2.13 -4.34
C ASP A 128 8.61 -1.06 -3.68
N PRO A 129 9.90 -1.28 -3.36
CA PRO A 129 10.69 -0.18 -2.84
C PRO A 129 10.82 0.87 -3.94
N ALA A 130 10.56 2.12 -3.60
CA ALA A 130 10.90 3.23 -4.46
C ALA A 130 12.43 3.41 -4.41
N VAL A 131 13.15 2.73 -5.28
CA VAL A 131 14.59 2.88 -5.42
C VAL A 131 14.84 3.81 -6.58
N PRO A 132 15.64 4.89 -6.42
CA PRO A 132 16.14 5.66 -7.53
C PRO A 132 16.88 4.74 -8.50
N GLU A 133 16.69 4.92 -9.81
CA GLU A 133 17.27 4.06 -10.85
C GLU A 133 18.80 4.04 -10.86
N ASP A 134 19.43 5.05 -10.25
CA ASP A 134 20.87 5.30 -10.21
C ASP A 134 21.55 4.89 -8.88
N VAL A 135 20.81 4.32 -7.93
CA VAL A 135 21.40 3.89 -6.66
C VAL A 135 21.91 2.46 -6.76
N ASP A 136 23.22 2.33 -6.99
CA ASP A 136 23.90 1.03 -6.95
C ASP A 136 24.02 0.44 -5.53
N ASP A 137 23.89 1.26 -4.50
CA ASP A 137 24.10 0.91 -3.09
C ASP A 137 22.78 0.78 -2.29
N PHE A 138 21.71 0.33 -2.91
CA PHE A 138 20.49 0.02 -2.17
C PHE A 138 20.76 -1.02 -1.10
N LEU A 139 20.70 -0.58 0.13
CA LEU A 139 20.84 -1.46 1.28
C LEU A 139 19.52 -2.19 1.50
N PHE A 140 19.50 -3.45 1.13
CA PHE A 140 18.46 -4.37 1.60
C PHE A 140 18.73 -4.61 3.09
N THR A 141 18.19 -3.75 3.92
CA THR A 141 18.34 -3.84 5.37
C THR A 141 17.08 -4.47 5.97
N PRO A 142 17.23 -5.34 6.99
CA PRO A 142 16.09 -5.85 7.73
C PRO A 142 15.41 -4.77 8.58
N GLU A 143 16.04 -3.62 8.74
CA GLU A 143 15.46 -2.51 9.49
C GLU A 143 14.19 -2.03 8.81
N GLU A 144 13.14 -1.84 9.59
CA GLU A 144 11.88 -1.29 9.13
C GLU A 144 12.07 0.22 8.88
N ILE A 145 12.34 0.57 7.65
CA ILE A 145 12.52 1.98 7.22
C ILE A 145 11.35 2.48 6.40
N GLU A 146 10.65 1.56 5.76
CA GLU A 146 9.43 1.81 5.01
C GLU A 146 8.47 0.63 5.19
N ILE A 147 7.21 0.94 5.36
CA ILE A 147 6.12 -0.03 5.40
C ILE A 147 5.09 0.41 4.38
N GLY A 148 4.84 -0.44 3.40
CA GLY A 148 3.75 -0.28 2.44
C GLY A 148 2.51 -1.01 2.89
N GLY A 149 1.42 -0.79 2.17
CA GLY A 149 0.19 -1.54 2.40
C GLY A 149 -1.00 -0.93 1.69
N CYS A 150 -2.18 -1.49 1.94
CA CYS A 150 -3.41 -0.94 1.38
C CYS A 150 -4.61 -1.07 2.32
N PHE A 151 -5.48 -0.09 2.22
CA PHE A 151 -6.85 -0.22 2.71
C PHE A 151 -7.64 -1.17 1.81
N TYR A 152 -8.44 -2.03 2.39
CA TYR A 152 -9.55 -2.69 1.73
C TYR A 152 -10.83 -1.88 2.00
N PHE A 153 -11.43 -1.32 0.96
CA PHE A 153 -12.70 -0.61 1.08
C PHE A 153 -13.92 -1.51 0.86
N THR A 154 -13.67 -2.75 0.46
CA THR A 154 -14.66 -3.81 0.31
C THR A 154 -14.13 -5.08 0.95
N ASP A 155 -15.02 -5.98 1.33
CA ASP A 155 -14.61 -7.28 1.85
C ASP A 155 -13.82 -8.06 0.79
N VAL A 156 -12.76 -8.72 1.22
CA VAL A 156 -11.88 -9.56 0.41
C VAL A 156 -11.90 -10.97 1.01
N GLU A 157 -12.80 -11.78 0.49
CA GLU A 157 -12.93 -13.19 0.82
C GLU A 157 -11.91 -14.03 0.01
N PRO A 158 -11.63 -15.28 0.39
CA PRO A 158 -10.73 -16.13 -0.37
C PRO A 158 -11.11 -16.20 -1.86
N GLY A 159 -10.14 -15.98 -2.73
CA GLY A 159 -10.35 -15.88 -4.18
C GLY A 159 -10.94 -14.54 -4.64
N GLY A 160 -11.04 -13.57 -3.75
CA GLY A 160 -11.56 -12.22 -4.02
C GLY A 160 -10.55 -11.22 -4.57
N GLY A 161 -9.40 -11.69 -5.03
CA GLY A 161 -8.35 -10.85 -5.59
C GLY A 161 -7.50 -10.13 -4.54
N GLY A 162 -7.35 -10.74 -3.37
CA GLY A 162 -6.47 -10.26 -2.30
C GLY A 162 -5.01 -10.11 -2.75
N ILE A 163 -4.24 -9.36 -1.98
CA ILE A 163 -2.79 -9.33 -2.18
C ILE A 163 -2.24 -10.68 -1.75
N HIS A 164 -1.41 -11.28 -2.57
CA HIS A 164 -0.60 -12.43 -2.17
C HIS A 164 0.74 -11.94 -1.65
N VAL A 165 1.14 -12.46 -0.52
CA VAL A 165 2.43 -12.22 0.14
C VAL A 165 3.16 -13.54 0.33
N VAL A 166 4.48 -13.49 0.49
CA VAL A 166 5.31 -14.64 0.86
C VAL A 166 5.71 -14.49 2.33
N PRO A 167 5.03 -15.14 3.29
CA PRO A 167 5.39 -15.02 4.70
C PRO A 167 6.88 -15.35 4.93
N GLY A 168 7.61 -14.45 5.61
CA GLY A 168 9.06 -14.57 5.80
C GLY A 168 9.91 -14.21 4.57
N GLY A 169 9.28 -13.92 3.43
CA GLY A 169 9.96 -13.63 2.17
C GLY A 169 10.88 -12.40 2.23
N HIS A 170 10.55 -11.40 3.04
CA HIS A 170 11.39 -10.23 3.27
C HIS A 170 12.78 -10.60 3.82
N ARG A 171 12.86 -11.60 4.70
CA ARG A 171 14.14 -12.10 5.25
C ARG A 171 14.95 -12.84 4.19
N PHE A 172 14.27 -13.61 3.33
CA PHE A 172 14.93 -14.26 2.21
C PHE A 172 15.51 -13.22 1.25
N VAL A 173 14.76 -12.16 0.94
CA VAL A 173 15.23 -11.05 0.11
C VAL A 173 16.44 -10.39 0.74
N GLU A 174 16.39 -10.01 2.00
CA GLU A 174 17.52 -9.42 2.73
C GLU A 174 18.79 -10.26 2.62
N GLN A 175 18.69 -11.58 2.86
CA GLN A 175 19.83 -12.48 2.84
C GLN A 175 20.43 -12.69 1.44
N ASN A 176 19.60 -12.65 0.39
CA ASN A 176 20.00 -13.00 -0.97
C ASN A 176 20.22 -11.77 -1.90
N ALA A 177 19.89 -10.58 -1.43
CA ALA A 177 20.00 -9.37 -2.20
C ALA A 177 21.32 -8.62 -2.00
N ARG A 178 22.10 -9.00 -1.01
CA ARG A 178 23.38 -8.35 -0.70
C ARG A 178 24.34 -8.38 -1.87
N GLY A 179 24.90 -7.22 -2.22
CA GLY A 179 25.87 -7.07 -3.31
C GLY A 179 25.30 -7.19 -4.72
N VAL A 180 24.00 -7.13 -4.88
CA VAL A 180 23.36 -7.09 -6.20
C VAL A 180 22.74 -5.70 -6.41
N PRO A 181 23.05 -4.97 -7.50
CA PRO A 181 22.49 -3.67 -7.78
C PRO A 181 20.95 -3.68 -7.76
N ALA A 182 20.35 -2.67 -7.15
CA ALA A 182 18.90 -2.56 -7.01
C ALA A 182 18.17 -2.62 -8.35
N SER A 183 18.70 -1.96 -9.37
CA SER A 183 18.16 -1.94 -10.73
C SER A 183 17.97 -3.33 -11.36
N ARG A 184 18.74 -4.34 -10.92
CA ARG A 184 18.66 -5.71 -11.41
C ARG A 184 17.76 -6.62 -10.58
N GLN A 185 17.30 -6.17 -9.39
CA GLN A 185 16.66 -7.04 -8.42
C GLN A 185 15.15 -6.91 -8.34
N LEU A 186 14.61 -5.75 -8.72
CA LEU A 186 13.21 -5.42 -8.41
C LEU A 186 12.17 -6.28 -9.14
N HIS A 187 12.51 -6.81 -10.32
CA HIS A 187 11.48 -7.40 -11.17
C HIS A 187 11.64 -8.88 -11.50
N ASP A 188 12.82 -9.47 -11.39
CA ASP A 188 13.08 -10.79 -11.97
C ASP A 188 13.53 -11.87 -10.99
N LYS A 189 14.13 -11.52 -9.87
CA LYS A 189 14.82 -12.47 -9.00
C LYS A 189 13.93 -13.15 -7.95
N TRP A 190 12.79 -12.54 -7.62
CA TRP A 190 11.93 -13.00 -6.51
C TRP A 190 10.70 -13.77 -6.97
N ARG A 191 10.69 -14.25 -8.21
CA ARG A 191 9.57 -14.97 -8.82
C ARG A 191 9.31 -16.31 -8.16
N ASP A 192 10.40 -16.98 -7.80
CA ASP A 192 10.37 -18.32 -7.25
C ASP A 192 11.26 -18.35 -6.02
N ILE A 193 10.70 -18.11 -4.86
CA ILE A 193 11.40 -18.25 -3.59
C ILE A 193 11.31 -19.72 -3.20
N PRO A 194 12.43 -20.48 -3.23
CA PRO A 194 12.39 -21.91 -2.98
C PRO A 194 11.80 -22.24 -1.60
N GLY A 195 10.78 -23.10 -1.57
CA GLY A 195 10.17 -23.57 -0.32
C GLY A 195 9.27 -22.57 0.40
N LEU A 196 8.99 -21.39 -0.21
CA LEU A 196 8.03 -20.44 0.31
C LEU A 196 6.78 -20.43 -0.57
N GLU A 197 5.62 -20.48 0.05
CA GLU A 197 4.32 -20.42 -0.62
C GLU A 197 3.71 -19.04 -0.44
N THR A 198 2.94 -18.60 -1.42
CA THR A 198 2.19 -17.35 -1.31
C THR A 198 0.90 -17.59 -0.53
N VAL A 199 0.52 -16.61 0.27
CA VAL A 199 -0.74 -16.58 1.00
C VAL A 199 -1.56 -15.39 0.51
N GLU A 200 -2.83 -15.63 0.14
CA GLU A 200 -3.78 -14.56 -0.14
C GLU A 200 -4.18 -13.88 1.17
N VAL A 201 -3.98 -12.57 1.24
CA VAL A 201 -4.38 -11.79 2.41
C VAL A 201 -5.83 -11.36 2.25
N THR A 202 -6.71 -12.00 3.01
CA THR A 202 -8.13 -11.68 3.10
C THR A 202 -8.39 -10.64 4.20
N GLY A 203 -9.52 -9.94 4.13
CA GLY A 203 -9.88 -8.93 5.13
C GLY A 203 -11.26 -8.35 4.93
N SER A 204 -11.72 -7.63 5.93
CA SER A 204 -12.99 -6.91 5.88
C SER A 204 -12.82 -5.49 5.36
N ALA A 205 -13.91 -4.89 4.89
CA ALA A 205 -13.95 -3.47 4.55
C ALA A 205 -13.52 -2.62 5.76
N GLY A 206 -12.55 -1.74 5.55
CA GLY A 206 -11.94 -0.91 6.58
C GLY A 206 -10.62 -1.47 7.16
N ASP A 207 -10.24 -2.70 6.84
CA ASP A 207 -8.93 -3.23 7.24
C ASP A 207 -7.80 -2.60 6.41
N PHE A 208 -6.62 -2.52 7.02
CA PHE A 208 -5.39 -2.14 6.34
C PHE A 208 -4.40 -3.29 6.38
N VAL A 209 -4.02 -3.79 5.21
CA VAL A 209 -2.95 -4.78 5.06
C VAL A 209 -1.63 -4.04 4.96
N LEU A 210 -0.76 -4.19 5.94
CA LEU A 210 0.58 -3.62 5.89
C LEU A 210 1.63 -4.68 5.57
N MET A 211 2.69 -4.26 4.88
CA MET A 211 3.77 -5.12 4.41
C MET A 211 5.12 -4.44 4.57
N HIS A 212 6.12 -5.22 4.97
CA HIS A 212 7.51 -4.80 4.96
C HIS A 212 7.95 -4.41 3.53
N HIS A 213 8.81 -3.39 3.39
CA HIS A 213 9.28 -2.91 2.08
C HIS A 213 9.96 -3.99 1.21
N LEU A 214 10.56 -5.00 1.83
CA LEU A 214 11.17 -6.15 1.13
C LEU A 214 10.21 -7.34 0.94
N MET A 215 8.90 -7.19 1.22
CA MET A 215 7.94 -8.27 1.06
C MET A 215 7.70 -8.60 -0.41
N PRO A 216 8.08 -9.79 -0.90
CA PRO A 216 7.66 -10.25 -2.22
C PRO A 216 6.15 -10.45 -2.23
N HIS A 217 5.47 -9.73 -3.12
CA HIS A 217 4.02 -9.77 -3.19
C HIS A 217 3.52 -9.66 -4.64
N ALA A 218 2.26 -9.98 -4.83
CA ALA A 218 1.58 -9.88 -6.11
C ALA A 218 0.09 -9.63 -5.93
N ALA A 219 -0.55 -9.06 -6.94
CA ALA A 219 -2.00 -9.06 -7.04
C ALA A 219 -2.50 -10.41 -7.57
N SER A 220 -3.73 -10.78 -7.23
CA SER A 220 -4.41 -11.96 -7.75
C SER A 220 -5.70 -11.62 -8.48
N HIS A 221 -6.22 -12.59 -9.22
CA HIS A 221 -7.51 -12.46 -9.90
C HIS A 221 -8.66 -12.65 -8.92
N ASN A 222 -9.70 -11.84 -9.10
CA ASN A 222 -10.93 -11.93 -8.32
C ASN A 222 -11.94 -12.87 -9.04
N ARG A 223 -12.47 -13.85 -8.29
CA ARG A 223 -13.52 -14.75 -8.73
C ARG A 223 -14.85 -14.51 -8.02
N ASN A 224 -14.83 -13.69 -6.99
CA ASN A 224 -15.99 -13.42 -6.17
C ASN A 224 -16.89 -12.33 -6.79
N PRO A 225 -18.16 -12.29 -6.45
CA PRO A 225 -19.06 -11.24 -6.92
C PRO A 225 -18.69 -9.85 -6.40
N THR A 226 -18.06 -9.78 -5.22
CA THR A 226 -17.63 -8.51 -4.62
C THR A 226 -16.37 -8.00 -5.33
N THR A 227 -16.46 -6.82 -5.93
CA THR A 227 -15.29 -6.14 -6.50
C THR A 227 -14.38 -5.67 -5.38
N ARG A 228 -13.09 -6.07 -5.41
CA ARG A 228 -12.12 -5.49 -4.49
C ARG A 228 -11.83 -4.06 -4.88
N VAL A 229 -12.00 -3.15 -3.92
CA VAL A 229 -11.61 -1.74 -4.03
C VAL A 229 -10.58 -1.46 -2.93
N ALA A 230 -9.40 -0.98 -3.32
CA ALA A 230 -8.28 -0.78 -2.42
C ALA A 230 -7.47 0.47 -2.76
N GLN A 231 -6.86 1.08 -1.75
CA GLN A 231 -5.87 2.15 -1.93
C GLN A 231 -4.58 1.80 -1.21
N PHE A 232 -3.46 1.88 -1.94
CA PHE A 232 -2.12 1.66 -1.41
C PHE A 232 -1.58 2.95 -0.79
N LEU A 233 -0.90 2.80 0.34
CA LEU A 233 -0.11 3.85 0.98
C LEU A 233 1.25 3.30 1.39
N ARG A 234 2.22 4.18 1.53
CA ARG A 234 3.55 3.86 2.05
C ARG A 234 3.95 4.88 3.09
N TYR A 235 4.44 4.39 4.20
CA TYR A 235 5.01 5.19 5.27
C TYR A 235 6.50 4.93 5.34
N SER A 236 7.30 5.99 5.37
CA SER A 236 8.74 5.90 5.55
C SER A 236 9.21 6.83 6.67
N ARG A 237 10.33 6.51 7.27
CA ARG A 237 11.00 7.45 8.18
C ARG A 237 11.48 8.67 7.39
N ASP A 238 11.38 9.86 8.01
CA ASP A 238 11.85 11.11 7.40
C ASP A 238 13.38 11.12 7.18
N ASP A 239 14.12 10.36 7.99
CA ASP A 239 15.57 10.19 7.92
C ASP A 239 16.02 8.94 7.12
N ALA A 240 15.13 8.30 6.39
CA ALA A 240 15.49 7.16 5.56
C ALA A 240 16.61 7.54 4.57
N PRO A 241 17.67 6.72 4.47
CA PRO A 241 18.91 7.08 3.77
C PRO A 241 18.75 7.28 2.25
N TRP A 242 17.75 6.66 1.66
CA TRP A 242 17.34 6.95 0.30
C TRP A 242 16.12 7.85 0.35
N GLY A 243 16.26 9.01 -0.14
CA GLY A 243 15.13 9.87 -0.46
C GLY A 243 14.28 9.12 -1.48
N LEU A 244 13.47 8.24 -0.95
CA LEU A 244 12.65 7.31 -1.68
C LEU A 244 11.77 8.07 -2.67
N GLY A 245 12.23 8.23 -3.89
CA GLY A 245 11.52 8.89 -4.95
C GLY A 245 10.88 10.22 -4.48
N GLU A 246 10.53 11.07 -5.32
CA GLU A 246 10.04 12.41 -5.04
C GLU A 246 9.28 12.55 -3.72
N ARG A 247 9.92 13.17 -2.73
CA ARG A 247 9.21 13.59 -1.51
C ARG A 247 7.99 14.38 -1.95
N PRO A 248 6.86 14.31 -1.25
CA PRO A 248 5.72 15.15 -1.59
C PRO A 248 6.10 16.62 -1.74
N GLY A 249 7.09 17.11 -0.99
CA GLY A 249 7.66 18.44 -1.11
C GLY A 249 8.57 18.69 -2.33
N ASP A 250 9.03 17.64 -2.99
CA ASP A 250 9.87 17.74 -4.21
C ASP A 250 9.01 17.80 -5.50
N ARG A 251 7.69 17.69 -5.38
CA ARG A 251 6.77 17.83 -6.51
C ARG A 251 6.82 19.25 -7.06
N PRO A 252 6.76 19.40 -8.39
CA PRO A 252 6.81 20.72 -9.02
C PRO A 252 5.74 21.68 -8.49
N GLY A 253 6.19 22.87 -8.07
CA GLY A 253 5.33 23.91 -7.50
C GLY A 253 5.10 23.75 -6.00
N ALA A 254 5.10 24.87 -5.27
CA ALA A 254 5.01 24.97 -3.82
C ALA A 254 4.32 23.81 -3.13
N ASN A 255 5.03 22.69 -3.03
CA ASN A 255 4.63 21.43 -2.43
C ASN A 255 3.60 20.58 -3.22
N GLY A 256 3.26 20.93 -4.45
CA GLY A 256 2.41 20.11 -5.33
C GLY A 256 0.93 19.98 -4.94
N PHE A 257 0.49 20.60 -3.84
CA PHE A 257 -0.89 20.51 -3.36
C PHE A 257 -1.68 21.79 -3.66
N GLY A 258 -2.88 21.61 -4.19
CA GLY A 258 -3.81 22.71 -4.43
C GLY A 258 -4.49 23.20 -3.13
N PRO A 259 -5.15 24.40 -3.17
CA PRO A 259 -5.78 24.98 -1.99
C PRO A 259 -6.80 24.05 -1.30
N ALA A 260 -7.57 23.28 -2.06
CA ALA A 260 -8.56 22.34 -1.51
C ALA A 260 -7.90 21.18 -0.77
N GLN A 261 -6.81 20.64 -1.30
CA GLN A 261 -6.02 19.59 -0.64
C GLN A 261 -5.41 20.11 0.66
N LEU A 262 -4.79 21.31 0.62
CA LEU A 262 -4.19 21.95 1.81
C LEU A 262 -5.25 22.23 2.89
N ALA A 263 -6.47 22.60 2.50
CA ALA A 263 -7.57 22.84 3.41
C ALA A 263 -8.10 21.54 4.07
N ALA A 264 -7.94 20.40 3.44
CA ALA A 264 -8.32 19.09 3.96
C ALA A 264 -7.27 18.50 4.93
N MET A 265 -6.06 19.08 5.00
CA MET A 265 -4.98 18.56 5.83
C MET A 265 -5.10 19.03 7.27
N THR A 266 -4.98 18.09 8.21
CA THR A 266 -4.73 18.37 9.63
C THR A 266 -3.27 18.78 9.85
N PRO A 267 -2.88 19.31 11.03
CA PRO A 267 -1.47 19.53 11.36
C PRO A 267 -0.60 18.27 11.22
N LEU A 268 -1.13 17.09 11.56
CA LEU A 268 -0.43 15.82 11.34
C LEU A 268 -0.29 15.53 9.85
N GLY A 269 -1.38 15.65 9.08
CA GLY A 269 -1.38 15.43 7.64
C GLY A 269 -0.38 16.30 6.89
N ARG A 270 -0.24 17.56 7.29
CA ARG A 270 0.74 18.49 6.70
C ARG A 270 2.18 18.02 6.90
N ARG A 271 2.49 17.45 8.08
CA ARG A 271 3.82 16.86 8.35
C ARG A 271 4.02 15.56 7.58
N LEU A 272 3.06 14.65 7.64
CA LEU A 272 3.12 13.38 6.94
C LEU A 272 3.27 13.54 5.43
N LEU A 273 2.64 14.56 4.85
CA LEU A 273 2.72 14.86 3.41
C LEU A 273 3.88 15.81 3.05
N GLY A 274 4.74 16.14 4.02
CA GLY A 274 5.93 16.97 3.80
C GLY A 274 5.62 18.44 3.48
N VAL A 275 4.44 18.93 3.82
CA VAL A 275 4.06 20.33 3.66
C VAL A 275 4.70 21.18 4.75
N ASP A 276 4.65 20.70 5.98
CA ASP A 276 5.30 21.29 7.13
C ASP A 276 6.44 20.39 7.64
N PRO A 277 7.53 20.94 8.18
CA PRO A 277 8.61 20.14 8.76
C PRO A 277 8.16 19.42 10.04
N TRP A 278 8.84 18.35 10.36
CA TRP A 278 8.74 17.65 11.64
C TRP A 278 9.44 18.39 12.74
#